data_b1febfed793fc6531fb559c053a54fb9
#
_entry.id   b1febfed793fc6531fb559c053a54fb9
#
_cell.length_a   1.000
_cell.length_b   1.000
_cell.length_c   1.000
_cell.angle_alpha   90.00
_cell.angle_beta   90.00
_cell.angle_gamma   90.00
#
_symmetry.space_group_name_H-M   'P 1'
#
loop_
_entity.id
_entity.type
_entity.pdbx_description
1 polymer ?
#
loop_
_entity_poly.entity_id
_entity_poly.type
_entity_poly.pdbx_seq_one_letter_code
_entity_poly.pdbx_strand_id
1 'polypeptide(L)'
;MRQKPVGDPTTAPSHAVLAVVLQVRAGRLQVLLWQRARAPFEGAWALPGGLLGERETLEESIRRQLAAKVDVRDVAHLEQLGTWSAPDRDPTRRVLATAFLGLVPAGSDPRLPADTAWHGVDELPPLAYDHAAIVLAGRERLRGKLSYTNVGFALAPPAFTLSELRGLYAAALGHDVSATNLKRVLLRRDVL
;
A
#
# COMPACT_ATOMS: atom_id res chain seq x y z
N MET A 1 -1.41 28.80 25.75
CA MET A 1 -1.32 27.52 25.03
C MET A 1 -1.55 26.39 26.04
N ARG A 2 -2.76 25.80 26.10
CA ARG A 2 -3.08 24.72 27.06
C ARG A 2 -2.55 23.41 26.49
N GLN A 3 -1.58 22.79 27.15
CA GLN A 3 -1.17 21.42 26.85
C GLN A 3 -2.39 20.49 27.03
N LYS A 4 -2.73 19.75 25.96
CA LYS A 4 -3.70 18.65 26.02
C LYS A 4 -3.16 17.59 26.98
N PRO A 5 -3.96 17.04 27.92
CA PRO A 5 -3.46 16.04 28.88
C PRO A 5 -2.94 14.83 28.07
N VAL A 6 -1.72 14.43 28.40
CA VAL A 6 -1.17 13.13 27.99
C VAL A 6 -2.13 12.07 28.52
N GLY A 7 -2.63 11.19 27.63
CA GLY A 7 -3.55 10.11 28.02
C GLY A 7 -2.99 9.31 29.19
N ASP A 8 -3.90 8.72 29.98
CA ASP A 8 -3.58 7.90 31.12
C ASP A 8 -2.47 6.87 30.78
N PRO A 9 -1.31 6.89 31.46
CA PRO A 9 -0.19 6.00 31.19
C PRO A 9 -0.52 4.51 31.42
N THR A 10 -1.68 4.20 31.94
CA THR A 10 -2.14 2.82 32.20
C THR A 10 -2.78 2.14 31.00
N THR A 11 -3.13 2.88 29.95
CA THR A 11 -3.75 2.27 28.74
C THR A 11 -2.70 2.02 27.68
N ALA A 12 -2.38 0.75 27.42
CA ALA A 12 -1.46 0.35 26.35
C ALA A 12 -1.94 0.87 24.97
N PRO A 13 -1.03 1.38 24.13
CA PRO A 13 -1.39 1.81 22.79
C PRO A 13 -2.01 0.67 21.97
N SER A 14 -3.07 0.95 21.23
CA SER A 14 -3.57 0.01 20.24
C SER A 14 -2.60 -0.06 19.05
N HIS A 15 -2.49 -1.22 18.41
CA HIS A 15 -1.70 -1.41 17.21
C HIS A 15 -2.62 -1.67 16.01
N ALA A 16 -2.51 -0.87 14.99
CA ALA A 16 -3.18 -1.06 13.71
C ALA A 16 -2.19 -1.58 12.67
N VAL A 17 -2.69 -2.40 11.75
CA VAL A 17 -1.93 -2.87 10.58
C VAL A 17 -2.63 -2.37 9.33
N LEU A 18 -1.88 -1.73 8.42
CA LEU A 18 -2.38 -1.08 7.22
C LEU A 18 -1.65 -1.63 5.99
N ALA A 19 -2.28 -1.57 4.82
CA ALA A 19 -1.62 -1.92 3.56
C ALA A 19 -1.74 -0.79 2.52
N VAL A 20 -0.61 -0.44 1.93
CA VAL A 20 -0.53 0.29 0.67
C VAL A 20 -0.50 -0.76 -0.44
N VAL A 21 -1.66 -1.11 -0.98
CA VAL A 21 -1.80 -2.07 -2.06
C VAL A 21 -1.72 -1.32 -3.38
N LEU A 22 -0.69 -1.60 -4.17
CA LEU A 22 -0.43 -0.95 -5.45
C LEU A 22 -0.63 -1.92 -6.62
N GLN A 23 -1.19 -1.41 -7.70
CA GLN A 23 -1.34 -2.10 -8.98
C GLN A 23 -1.17 -1.10 -10.12
N VAL A 24 -0.64 -1.54 -11.26
CA VAL A 24 -0.69 -0.76 -12.50
C VAL A 24 -1.98 -1.11 -13.25
N ARG A 25 -2.87 -0.13 -13.41
CA ARG A 25 -4.16 -0.24 -14.10
C ARG A 25 -4.27 0.87 -15.15
N ALA A 26 -4.67 0.53 -16.36
CA ALA A 26 -4.78 1.49 -17.47
C ALA A 26 -3.52 2.39 -17.64
N GLY A 27 -2.32 1.81 -17.47
CA GLY A 27 -1.05 2.52 -17.63
C GLY A 27 -0.69 3.49 -16.50
N ARG A 28 -1.41 3.47 -15.37
CA ARG A 28 -1.19 4.34 -14.20
C ARG A 28 -0.99 3.52 -12.93
N LEU A 29 -0.11 3.97 -12.05
CA LEU A 29 0.02 3.39 -10.71
C LEU A 29 -1.19 3.80 -9.86
N GLN A 30 -1.89 2.82 -9.32
CA GLN A 30 -3.08 3.02 -8.50
C GLN A 30 -2.91 2.36 -7.13
N VAL A 31 -3.55 2.92 -6.13
CA VAL A 31 -3.65 2.40 -4.77
C VAL A 31 -5.09 1.98 -4.48
N LEU A 32 -5.25 0.85 -3.79
CA LEU A 32 -6.54 0.39 -3.32
C LEU A 32 -6.93 1.12 -2.04
N LEU A 33 -8.10 1.73 -2.05
CA LEU A 33 -8.68 2.42 -0.90
C LEU A 33 -10.09 1.89 -0.64
N TRP A 34 -10.54 2.00 0.61
CA TRP A 34 -11.91 1.68 1.01
C TRP A 34 -12.52 2.83 1.80
N GLN A 35 -13.84 2.98 1.76
CA GLN A 35 -14.56 4.00 2.52
C GLN A 35 -14.83 3.51 3.95
N ARG A 36 -14.58 4.37 4.91
CA ARG A 36 -14.82 4.07 6.32
C ARG A 36 -16.31 4.09 6.64
N ALA A 37 -16.79 3.03 7.27
CA ALA A 37 -18.19 2.91 7.69
C ALA A 37 -18.50 3.54 9.06
N ARG A 38 -17.49 4.06 9.78
CA ARG A 38 -17.64 4.54 11.17
C ARG A 38 -16.76 5.74 11.47
N ALA A 39 -17.17 6.54 12.46
CA ALA A 39 -16.35 7.59 13.06
C ALA A 39 -15.05 7.02 13.71
N PRO A 40 -13.98 7.82 13.82
CA PRO A 40 -13.80 9.11 13.13
C PRO A 40 -13.62 8.94 11.63
N PHE A 41 -13.86 10.01 10.87
CA PHE A 41 -13.71 10.01 9.40
C PHE A 41 -14.68 9.07 8.65
N GLU A 42 -15.92 8.93 9.10
CA GLU A 42 -16.95 8.18 8.39
C GLU A 42 -17.12 8.70 6.95
N GLY A 43 -17.23 7.78 5.98
CA GLY A 43 -17.31 8.10 4.54
C GLY A 43 -15.98 8.50 3.90
N ALA A 44 -14.95 8.81 4.65
CA ALA A 44 -13.63 9.13 4.08
C ALA A 44 -12.91 7.89 3.55
N TRP A 45 -12.12 8.08 2.50
CA TRP A 45 -11.25 7.04 1.98
C TRP A 45 -10.10 6.73 2.93
N ALA A 46 -9.70 5.48 2.99
CA ALA A 46 -8.65 5.00 3.90
C ALA A 46 -7.88 3.82 3.30
N LEU A 47 -6.69 3.58 3.78
CA LEU A 47 -5.96 2.33 3.51
C LEU A 47 -6.69 1.14 4.13
N PRO A 48 -6.79 0.01 3.43
CA PRO A 48 -7.29 -1.22 4.03
C PRO A 48 -6.40 -1.67 5.18
N GLY A 49 -7.05 -2.19 6.22
CA GLY A 49 -6.36 -2.62 7.43
C GLY A 49 -7.29 -2.64 8.65
N GLY A 50 -6.72 -2.78 9.83
CA GLY A 50 -7.47 -2.82 11.08
C GLY A 50 -6.56 -3.09 12.29
N LEU A 51 -7.15 -3.32 13.43
CA LEU A 51 -6.40 -3.64 14.64
C LEU A 51 -5.74 -5.02 14.54
N LEU A 52 -4.54 -5.10 15.09
CA LEU A 52 -3.84 -6.36 15.32
C LEU A 52 -4.60 -7.20 16.32
N GLY A 53 -4.83 -8.47 16.02
CA GLY A 53 -5.42 -9.42 16.95
C GLY A 53 -4.40 -9.93 17.98
N GLU A 54 -4.89 -10.47 19.09
CA GLU A 54 -4.05 -10.90 20.21
C GLU A 54 -3.09 -12.05 19.90
N ARG A 55 -3.44 -12.88 18.90
CA ARG A 55 -2.71 -14.12 18.57
C ARG A 55 -2.31 -14.22 17.11
N GLU A 56 -2.03 -13.09 16.50
CA GLU A 56 -1.59 -13.03 15.10
C GLU A 56 -0.33 -12.17 14.97
N THR A 57 0.51 -12.51 14.03
CA THR A 57 1.62 -11.66 13.61
C THR A 57 1.11 -10.48 12.78
N LEU A 58 1.93 -9.46 12.58
CA LEU A 58 1.59 -8.31 11.73
C LEU A 58 1.25 -8.76 10.30
N GLU A 59 1.98 -9.74 9.77
CA GLU A 59 1.76 -10.25 8.41
C GLU A 59 0.46 -11.06 8.30
N GLU A 60 0.16 -11.92 9.26
CA GLU A 60 -1.12 -12.65 9.33
C GLU A 60 -2.29 -11.68 9.43
N SER A 61 -2.15 -10.66 10.28
CA SER A 61 -3.18 -9.64 10.42
C SER A 61 -3.45 -8.92 9.12
N ILE A 62 -2.43 -8.44 8.42
CA ILE A 62 -2.66 -7.69 7.19
C ILE A 62 -3.24 -8.56 6.07
N ARG A 63 -2.79 -9.82 5.92
CA ARG A 63 -3.37 -10.76 4.94
C ARG A 63 -4.84 -11.03 5.24
N ARG A 64 -5.20 -11.26 6.50
CA ARG A 64 -6.59 -11.43 6.93
C ARG A 64 -7.43 -10.19 6.63
N GLN A 65 -6.92 -8.98 6.94
CA GLN A 65 -7.63 -7.72 6.69
C GLN A 65 -7.88 -7.50 5.19
N LEU A 66 -6.88 -7.78 4.34
CA LEU A 66 -7.01 -7.64 2.89
C LEU A 66 -8.04 -8.62 2.33
N ALA A 67 -8.01 -9.87 2.74
CA ALA A 67 -8.97 -10.86 2.30
C ALA A 67 -10.40 -10.55 2.77
N ALA A 68 -10.56 -10.12 4.02
CA ALA A 68 -11.88 -9.92 4.63
C ALA A 68 -12.56 -8.60 4.20
N LYS A 69 -11.78 -7.52 3.97
CA LYS A 69 -12.35 -6.19 3.74
C LYS A 69 -12.39 -5.78 2.28
N VAL A 70 -11.41 -6.19 1.50
CA VAL A 70 -11.25 -5.72 0.12
C VAL A 70 -11.11 -6.86 -0.90
N ASP A 71 -11.29 -8.10 -0.45
CA ASP A 71 -11.20 -9.34 -1.25
C ASP A 71 -9.91 -9.48 -2.06
N VAL A 72 -8.81 -8.91 -1.58
CA VAL A 72 -7.49 -9.05 -2.19
C VAL A 72 -6.74 -10.20 -1.51
N ARG A 73 -6.52 -11.29 -2.26
CA ARG A 73 -5.83 -12.51 -1.81
C ARG A 73 -4.50 -12.72 -2.50
N ASP A 74 -4.40 -12.31 -3.77
CA ASP A 74 -3.24 -12.50 -4.63
C ASP A 74 -2.31 -11.30 -4.55
N VAL A 75 -1.55 -11.21 -3.46
CA VAL A 75 -0.49 -10.21 -3.29
C VAL A 75 0.84 -10.87 -3.64
N ALA A 76 1.40 -10.52 -4.80
CA ALA A 76 2.64 -11.11 -5.32
C ALA A 76 3.89 -10.66 -4.55
N HIS A 77 3.82 -9.52 -3.88
CA HIS A 77 4.86 -9.01 -2.99
C HIS A 77 4.21 -8.33 -1.79
N LEU A 78 4.65 -8.67 -0.60
CA LEU A 78 4.23 -8.04 0.64
C LEU A 78 5.44 -7.82 1.53
N GLU A 79 5.68 -6.57 1.93
CA GLU A 79 6.77 -6.23 2.83
C GLU A 79 6.38 -5.14 3.82
N GLN A 80 6.97 -5.14 5.00
CA GLN A 80 6.78 -4.08 5.96
C GLN A 80 7.40 -2.77 5.42
N LEU A 81 6.58 -1.73 5.35
CA LEU A 81 6.97 -0.41 4.88
C LEU A 81 7.58 0.43 6.01
N GLY A 82 6.92 0.47 7.15
CA GLY A 82 7.34 1.23 8.32
C GLY A 82 6.25 1.30 9.38
N THR A 83 6.57 2.02 10.48
CA THR A 83 5.63 2.24 11.58
C THR A 83 5.42 3.73 11.82
N TRP A 84 4.17 4.14 11.88
CA TRP A 84 3.71 5.51 12.16
C TRP A 84 3.25 5.60 13.60
N SER A 85 3.86 6.48 14.36
CA SER A 85 3.68 6.54 15.82
C SER A 85 3.46 7.96 16.33
N ALA A 86 3.07 8.93 15.48
CA ALA A 86 2.73 10.28 15.95
C ALA A 86 1.64 10.19 17.01
N PRO A 87 1.77 10.92 18.16
CA PRO A 87 0.82 10.79 19.25
C PRO A 87 -0.63 11.14 18.90
N ASP A 88 -0.81 12.02 17.94
CA ASP A 88 -2.08 12.61 17.50
C ASP A 88 -2.58 12.06 16.16
N ARG A 89 -1.94 10.99 15.63
CA ARG A 89 -2.34 10.39 14.36
C ARG A 89 -3.78 9.86 14.37
N ASP A 90 -4.28 9.40 15.52
CA ASP A 90 -5.69 9.08 15.74
C ASP A 90 -6.25 10.07 16.75
N PRO A 91 -7.33 10.83 16.43
CA PRO A 91 -7.87 11.85 17.33
C PRO A 91 -8.60 11.28 18.54
N THR A 92 -8.89 9.98 18.57
CA THR A 92 -9.71 9.35 19.61
C THR A 92 -8.90 8.60 20.66
N ARG A 93 -7.73 8.05 20.29
CA ARG A 93 -6.90 7.23 21.19
C ARG A 93 -5.46 7.12 20.69
N ARG A 94 -4.59 6.62 21.56
CA ARG A 94 -3.22 6.31 21.20
C ARG A 94 -3.15 5.06 20.31
N VAL A 95 -2.74 5.22 19.04
CA VAL A 95 -2.60 4.13 18.08
C VAL A 95 -1.22 4.19 17.43
N LEU A 96 -0.51 3.07 17.39
CA LEU A 96 0.61 2.86 16.46
C LEU A 96 0.06 2.16 15.21
N ALA A 97 0.60 2.46 14.04
CA ALA A 97 0.25 1.73 12.84
C ALA A 97 1.50 1.23 12.12
N THR A 98 1.57 -0.07 11.88
CA THR A 98 2.55 -0.66 10.97
C THR A 98 1.90 -0.82 9.61
N ALA A 99 2.48 -0.20 8.59
CA ALA A 99 2.03 -0.31 7.20
C ALA A 99 2.89 -1.29 6.42
N PHE A 100 2.26 -1.98 5.50
CA PHE A 100 2.86 -2.88 4.52
C PHE A 100 2.72 -2.32 3.11
N LEU A 101 3.71 -2.56 2.27
CA LEU A 101 3.61 -2.40 0.82
C LEU A 101 3.19 -3.73 0.22
N GLY A 102 2.04 -3.74 -0.45
CA GLY A 102 1.55 -4.88 -1.20
C GLY A 102 1.52 -4.58 -2.70
N LEU A 103 1.99 -5.52 -3.54
CA LEU A 103 1.93 -5.38 -4.99
C LEU A 103 1.02 -6.47 -5.57
N VAL A 104 0.09 -6.04 -6.42
CA VAL A 104 -0.85 -6.90 -7.12
C VAL A 104 -0.49 -6.91 -8.61
N PRO A 105 -0.39 -8.09 -9.25
CA PRO A 105 -0.06 -8.17 -10.66
C PRO A 105 -1.08 -7.45 -11.56
N ALA A 106 -0.60 -6.79 -12.61
CA ALA A 106 -1.47 -6.24 -13.64
C ALA A 106 -2.32 -7.36 -14.26
N GLY A 107 -3.60 -7.10 -14.48
CA GLY A 107 -4.55 -8.10 -14.97
C GLY A 107 -5.26 -8.90 -13.87
N SER A 108 -4.79 -8.88 -12.62
CA SER A 108 -5.60 -9.35 -11.50
C SER A 108 -6.77 -8.39 -11.26
N ASP A 109 -7.98 -8.93 -11.20
CA ASP A 109 -9.20 -8.14 -11.03
C ASP A 109 -10.02 -8.69 -9.84
N PRO A 110 -9.65 -8.32 -8.60
CA PRO A 110 -10.39 -8.76 -7.41
C PRO A 110 -11.83 -8.22 -7.44
N ARG A 111 -12.75 -8.98 -6.88
CA ARG A 111 -14.16 -8.56 -6.75
C ARG A 111 -14.29 -7.58 -5.59
N LEU A 112 -14.02 -6.32 -5.86
CA LEU A 112 -14.04 -5.30 -4.83
C LEU A 112 -15.45 -5.08 -4.27
N PRO A 113 -15.60 -4.92 -2.93
CA PRO A 113 -16.80 -4.40 -2.31
C PRO A 113 -17.18 -3.02 -2.86
N ALA A 114 -18.47 -2.64 -2.73
CA ALA A 114 -18.97 -1.37 -3.26
C ALA A 114 -18.34 -0.12 -2.62
N ASP A 115 -17.80 -0.26 -1.42
CA ASP A 115 -17.08 0.78 -0.67
C ASP A 115 -15.57 0.81 -0.94
N THR A 116 -15.09 0.06 -1.93
CA THR A 116 -13.67 -0.13 -2.24
C THR A 116 -13.39 0.23 -3.69
N ALA A 117 -12.34 1.00 -3.95
CA ALA A 117 -11.96 1.41 -5.30
C ALA A 117 -10.45 1.63 -5.45
N TRP A 118 -9.99 1.54 -6.70
CA TRP A 118 -8.63 1.93 -7.11
C TRP A 118 -8.58 3.42 -7.42
N HIS A 119 -7.58 4.12 -6.87
CA HIS A 119 -7.34 5.54 -7.07
C HIS A 119 -5.93 5.78 -7.58
N GLY A 120 -5.77 6.75 -8.51
CA GLY A 120 -4.44 7.17 -8.95
C GLY A 120 -3.60 7.70 -7.80
N VAL A 121 -2.36 7.22 -7.68
CA VAL A 121 -1.47 7.66 -6.58
C VAL A 121 -1.12 9.13 -6.67
N ASP A 122 -1.14 9.71 -7.87
CA ASP A 122 -0.86 11.13 -8.12
C ASP A 122 -2.12 12.02 -7.97
N GLU A 123 -3.31 11.42 -7.82
CA GLU A 123 -4.61 12.10 -7.74
C GLU A 123 -5.42 11.53 -6.55
N LEU A 124 -4.81 11.49 -5.36
CA LEU A 124 -5.44 10.93 -4.18
C LEU A 124 -6.65 11.76 -3.72
N PRO A 125 -7.79 11.13 -3.40
CA PRO A 125 -8.87 11.80 -2.71
C PRO A 125 -8.44 12.19 -1.28
N PRO A 126 -9.20 13.02 -0.57
CA PRO A 126 -8.99 13.24 0.86
C PRO A 126 -9.01 11.92 1.63
N LEU A 127 -7.93 11.61 2.36
CA LEU A 127 -7.80 10.37 3.13
C LEU A 127 -7.95 10.62 4.62
N ALA A 128 -8.48 9.61 5.30
CA ALA A 128 -8.56 9.59 6.76
C ALA A 128 -7.16 9.53 7.38
N TYR A 129 -7.01 10.09 8.57
CA TYR A 129 -5.78 10.05 9.36
C TYR A 129 -4.55 10.61 8.59
N ASP A 130 -3.42 9.95 8.76
CA ASP A 130 -2.16 10.18 8.07
C ASP A 130 -1.97 9.29 6.82
N HIS A 131 -3.05 8.68 6.33
CA HIS A 131 -2.97 7.65 5.29
C HIS A 131 -2.41 8.17 3.97
N ALA A 132 -2.60 9.45 3.62
CA ALA A 132 -1.99 10.04 2.43
C ALA A 132 -0.45 9.98 2.49
N ALA A 133 0.14 10.33 3.63
CA ALA A 133 1.59 10.25 3.82
C ALA A 133 2.10 8.81 3.73
N ILE A 134 1.31 7.84 4.22
CA ILE A 134 1.65 6.40 4.14
C ILE A 134 1.61 5.91 2.69
N VAL A 135 0.61 6.32 1.89
CA VAL A 135 0.55 6.00 0.44
C VAL A 135 1.79 6.52 -0.29
N LEU A 136 2.15 7.79 -0.05
CA LEU A 136 3.33 8.39 -0.67
C LEU A 136 4.62 7.69 -0.27
N ALA A 137 4.76 7.28 0.99
CA ALA A 137 5.91 6.47 1.44
C ALA A 137 5.96 5.11 0.72
N GLY A 138 4.81 4.45 0.49
CA GLY A 138 4.73 3.21 -0.29
C GLY A 138 5.16 3.40 -1.75
N ARG A 139 4.70 4.48 -2.39
CA ARG A 139 5.14 4.84 -3.75
C ARG A 139 6.65 5.04 -3.81
N GLU A 140 7.22 5.81 -2.91
CA GLU A 140 8.66 6.07 -2.89
C GLU A 140 9.47 4.79 -2.59
N ARG A 141 8.97 3.90 -1.73
CA ARG A 141 9.59 2.59 -1.49
C ARG A 141 9.61 1.75 -2.77
N LEU A 142 8.50 1.70 -3.51
CA LEU A 142 8.42 0.98 -4.78
C LEU A 142 9.41 1.56 -5.80
N ARG A 143 9.42 2.89 -5.99
CA ARG A 143 10.35 3.58 -6.90
C ARG A 143 11.81 3.29 -6.57
N GLY A 144 12.17 3.39 -5.30
CA GLY A 144 13.51 3.04 -4.84
C GLY A 144 13.88 1.59 -5.20
N LYS A 145 13.01 0.63 -4.87
CA LYS A 145 13.28 -0.79 -5.12
C LYS A 145 13.37 -1.16 -6.60
N LEU A 146 12.61 -0.54 -7.47
CA LEU A 146 12.68 -0.76 -8.92
C LEU A 146 14.10 -0.49 -9.46
N SER A 147 14.86 0.42 -8.85
CA SER A 147 16.22 0.75 -9.27
C SER A 147 17.25 -0.35 -8.98
N TYR A 148 17.07 -1.17 -7.94
CA TYR A 148 18.09 -2.14 -7.50
C TYR A 148 17.58 -3.57 -7.24
N THR A 149 16.26 -3.83 -7.35
CA THR A 149 15.67 -5.17 -7.17
C THR A 149 14.80 -5.57 -8.37
N ASN A 150 14.34 -6.84 -8.35
CA ASN A 150 13.42 -7.37 -9.35
C ASN A 150 11.94 -7.23 -8.91
N VAL A 151 11.64 -6.37 -7.95
CA VAL A 151 10.28 -6.17 -7.43
C VAL A 151 9.25 -5.79 -8.50
N GLY A 152 9.69 -5.21 -9.62
CA GLY A 152 8.82 -4.90 -10.75
C GLY A 152 8.11 -6.11 -11.35
N PHE A 153 8.65 -7.32 -11.21
CA PHE A 153 7.97 -8.55 -11.64
C PHE A 153 6.71 -8.84 -10.82
N ALA A 154 6.63 -8.38 -9.59
CA ALA A 154 5.41 -8.49 -8.78
C ALA A 154 4.24 -7.61 -9.29
N LEU A 155 4.52 -6.66 -10.18
CA LEU A 155 3.50 -5.88 -10.88
C LEU A 155 3.09 -6.51 -12.22
N ALA A 156 3.88 -7.47 -12.73
CA ALA A 156 3.64 -8.10 -14.02
C ALA A 156 2.69 -9.32 -13.88
N PRO A 157 1.88 -9.62 -14.91
CA PRO A 157 1.18 -10.90 -14.97
C PRO A 157 2.19 -12.06 -15.10
N PRO A 158 1.76 -13.32 -14.92
CA PRO A 158 2.67 -14.49 -14.98
C PRO A 158 3.46 -14.62 -16.29
N ALA A 159 2.92 -14.13 -17.40
CA ALA A 159 3.58 -14.07 -18.69
C ALA A 159 3.49 -12.63 -19.23
N PHE A 160 4.60 -12.08 -19.64
CA PHE A 160 4.69 -10.70 -20.14
C PHE A 160 5.84 -10.55 -21.12
N THR A 161 5.72 -9.55 -21.99
CA THR A 161 6.79 -9.11 -22.88
C THR A 161 7.66 -8.05 -22.22
N LEU A 162 8.86 -7.83 -22.74
CA LEU A 162 9.72 -6.74 -22.27
C LEU A 162 9.05 -5.35 -22.45
N SER A 163 8.22 -5.19 -23.47
CA SER A 163 7.46 -3.96 -23.71
C SER A 163 6.41 -3.71 -22.64
N GLU A 164 5.67 -4.76 -22.25
CA GLU A 164 4.71 -4.67 -21.14
C GLU A 164 5.40 -4.36 -19.82
N LEU A 165 6.50 -5.06 -19.51
CA LEU A 165 7.28 -4.78 -18.31
C LEU A 165 7.79 -3.33 -18.28
N ARG A 166 8.26 -2.81 -19.44
CA ARG A 166 8.65 -1.41 -19.56
C ARG A 166 7.51 -0.45 -19.22
N GLY A 167 6.30 -0.74 -19.73
CA GLY A 167 5.10 0.03 -19.42
C GLY A 167 4.77 0.03 -17.91
N LEU A 168 4.92 -1.11 -17.25
CA LEU A 168 4.72 -1.22 -15.79
C LEU A 168 5.76 -0.38 -15.01
N TYR A 169 7.03 -0.44 -15.43
CA TYR A 169 8.08 0.39 -14.82
C TYR A 169 7.82 1.88 -15.03
N ALA A 170 7.43 2.29 -16.26
CA ALA A 170 7.12 3.68 -16.55
C ALA A 170 5.95 4.20 -15.70
N ALA A 171 4.87 3.42 -15.56
CA ALA A 171 3.74 3.75 -14.71
C ALA A 171 4.13 3.87 -13.22
N ALA A 172 4.94 2.94 -12.71
CA ALA A 172 5.37 2.95 -11.32
C ALA A 172 6.36 4.08 -10.99
N LEU A 173 7.25 4.42 -11.93
CA LEU A 173 8.24 5.48 -11.78
C LEU A 173 7.65 6.88 -12.05
N GLY A 174 6.55 6.95 -12.83
CA GLY A 174 5.94 8.22 -13.24
C GLY A 174 6.68 8.94 -14.37
N HIS A 175 7.57 8.24 -15.09
CA HIS A 175 8.29 8.77 -16.25
C HIS A 175 8.64 7.64 -17.23
N ASP A 176 8.95 7.99 -18.46
CA ASP A 176 9.29 6.98 -19.49
C ASP A 176 10.60 6.24 -19.16
N VAL A 177 10.65 4.97 -19.55
CA VAL A 177 11.78 4.06 -19.29
C VAL A 177 12.35 3.57 -20.61
N SER A 178 13.66 3.73 -20.81
CA SER A 178 14.34 3.21 -21.99
C SER A 178 14.34 1.67 -22.00
N ALA A 179 13.82 1.08 -23.08
CA ALA A 179 13.81 -0.37 -23.27
C ALA A 179 15.23 -0.97 -23.23
N THR A 180 16.20 -0.29 -23.84
CA THR A 180 17.61 -0.70 -23.86
C THR A 180 18.20 -0.71 -22.46
N ASN A 181 17.94 0.34 -21.67
CA ASN A 181 18.42 0.41 -20.28
C ASN A 181 17.76 -0.65 -19.41
N LEU A 182 16.43 -0.83 -19.53
CA LEU A 182 15.72 -1.87 -18.77
C LEU A 182 16.29 -3.26 -19.10
N LYS A 183 16.41 -3.62 -20.38
CA LYS A 183 17.00 -4.90 -20.81
C LYS A 183 18.40 -5.10 -20.24
N ARG A 184 19.28 -4.08 -20.31
CA ARG A 184 20.62 -4.13 -19.76
C ARG A 184 20.63 -4.36 -18.25
N VAL A 185 19.74 -3.73 -17.50
CA VAL A 185 19.61 -3.92 -16.04
C VAL A 185 19.15 -5.34 -15.72
N LEU A 186 18.15 -5.86 -16.43
CA LEU A 186 17.62 -7.21 -16.21
C LEU A 186 18.64 -8.29 -16.57
N LEU A 187 19.42 -8.13 -17.65
CA LEU A 187 20.51 -9.03 -18.01
C LEU A 187 21.61 -9.06 -16.92
N ARG A 188 21.97 -7.89 -16.33
CA ARG A 188 22.93 -7.84 -15.23
C ARG A 188 22.45 -8.53 -13.95
N ARG A 189 21.14 -8.66 -13.80
CA ARG A 189 20.49 -9.32 -12.66
C ARG A 189 20.20 -10.80 -12.91
N ASP A 190 20.63 -11.31 -14.06
CA ASP A 190 20.45 -12.70 -14.46
C ASP A 190 18.97 -13.18 -14.44
N VAL A 191 18.06 -12.32 -14.93
CA VAL A 191 16.62 -12.59 -14.95
C VAL A 191 16.00 -12.53 -16.36
N LEU A 192 16.84 -12.43 -17.40
CA LEU A 192 16.49 -12.55 -18.82
C LEU A 192 17.44 -13.52 -19.51
#